data_039c791d7970246d495cf3db9c5e6989
#
_entry.id   039c791d7970246d495cf3db9c5e6989
#
_cell.length_a   1.000
_cell.length_b   1.000
_cell.length_c   1.000
_cell.angle_alpha   90.00
_cell.angle_beta   90.00
_cell.angle_gamma   90.00
#
_symmetry.space_group_name_H-M   'P 1'
#
loop_
_entity.id
_entity.type
_entity.pdbx_description
1 polymer ?
#
loop_
_entity_poly.entity_id
_entity_poly.type
_entity_poly.pdbx_seq_one_letter_code
_entity_poly.pdbx_strand_id
1 'polypeptide(L)'
;IDSVAGKGGGHVIVPQGIWLTGPIVMKSNIDLHLEKGALIFFTKDKKQYKIAPSTFEGLNTRRCVSQISGDSLENIAITGEGVIDGNGDVWRAVKKRKMAPYEWNKLVKKGGIVENDQWYPSESYLAGKKLAEDQNIPIVDNDSTWENIRDFLRPTLLGFKNCKNIVLDGVMFQNSPSW
;
A
#
# COMPACT_ATOMS: atom_id res chain seq x y z
N ILE A 1 -2.20 16.05 9.34
CA ILE A 1 -1.27 16.56 8.31
C ILE A 1 -1.79 17.87 7.73
N ASP A 2 -3.00 17.94 7.17
CA ASP A 2 -3.53 19.15 6.52
C ASP A 2 -3.56 20.37 7.46
N SER A 3 -3.96 20.19 8.73
CA SER A 3 -3.99 21.26 9.72
C SER A 3 -2.59 21.85 10.01
N VAL A 4 -1.56 21.01 10.04
CA VAL A 4 -0.17 21.44 10.28
C VAL A 4 0.39 22.09 9.03
N ALA A 5 0.14 21.50 7.85
CA ALA A 5 0.55 22.07 6.56
C ALA A 5 -0.05 23.46 6.32
N GLY A 6 -1.33 23.67 6.68
CA GLY A 6 -2.00 24.98 6.58
C GLY A 6 -1.40 26.07 7.48
N LYS A 7 -0.56 25.72 8.45
CA LYS A 7 0.20 26.64 9.31
C LYS A 7 1.65 26.83 8.86
N GLY A 8 2.01 26.33 7.69
CA GLY A 8 3.37 26.45 7.14
C GLY A 8 4.25 25.21 7.31
N GLY A 9 3.76 24.16 7.94
CA GLY A 9 4.48 22.91 8.18
C GLY A 9 4.80 22.66 9.64
N GLY A 10 5.51 21.55 9.91
CA GLY A 10 5.92 21.16 11.26
C GLY A 10 5.85 19.65 11.47
N HIS A 11 5.86 19.23 12.73
CA HIS A 11 5.82 17.82 13.13
C HIS A 11 4.37 17.36 13.37
N VAL A 12 4.04 16.22 12.81
CA VAL A 12 2.82 15.46 13.13
C VAL A 12 3.25 14.27 13.98
N ILE A 13 3.04 14.36 15.28
CA ILE A 13 3.47 13.34 16.23
C ILE A 13 2.44 12.20 16.27
N VAL A 14 2.93 10.98 16.08
CA VAL A 14 2.17 9.73 16.29
C VAL A 14 2.67 9.13 17.59
N PRO A 15 1.91 9.24 18.68
CA PRO A 15 2.35 8.75 20.00
C PRO A 15 2.31 7.21 20.05
N GLN A 16 2.92 6.65 21.08
CA GLN A 16 2.88 5.21 21.36
C GLN A 16 1.44 4.66 21.27
N GLY A 17 1.27 3.51 20.60
CA GLY A 17 -0.02 2.85 20.43
C GLY A 17 -0.21 2.31 19.02
N ILE A 18 -1.37 1.72 18.75
CA ILE A 18 -1.75 1.17 17.44
C ILE A 18 -2.74 2.11 16.78
N TRP A 19 -2.37 2.58 15.59
CA TRP A 19 -3.11 3.59 14.84
C TRP A 19 -3.55 3.03 13.49
N LEU A 20 -4.82 2.61 13.40
CA LEU A 20 -5.42 2.17 12.14
C LEU A 20 -5.72 3.38 11.27
N THR A 21 -5.25 3.37 10.02
CA THR A 21 -5.46 4.48 9.09
C THR A 21 -5.77 4.00 7.67
N GLY A 22 -6.39 4.85 6.87
CA GLY A 22 -6.41 4.78 5.41
C GLY A 22 -5.14 5.37 4.80
N PRO A 23 -5.12 5.57 3.46
CA PRO A 23 -4.00 6.20 2.78
C PRO A 23 -3.67 7.58 3.35
N ILE A 24 -2.38 7.85 3.53
CA ILE A 24 -1.85 9.12 4.01
C ILE A 24 -1.28 9.90 2.81
N VAL A 25 -1.74 11.13 2.63
CA VAL A 25 -1.18 12.07 1.65
C VAL A 25 -0.29 13.06 2.39
N MET A 26 1.00 13.03 2.09
CA MET A 26 1.97 13.96 2.66
C MET A 26 1.82 15.36 2.06
N LYS A 27 2.35 16.34 2.75
CA LYS A 27 2.42 17.74 2.32
C LYS A 27 3.84 18.26 2.50
N SER A 28 4.18 19.34 1.77
CA SER A 28 5.47 20.00 1.94
C SER A 28 5.66 20.50 3.37
N ASN A 29 6.90 20.49 3.84
CA ASN A 29 7.33 20.95 5.15
C ASN A 29 6.71 20.16 6.32
N ILE A 30 6.37 18.87 6.12
CA ILE A 30 5.81 18.00 7.15
C ILE A 30 6.82 16.90 7.51
N ASP A 31 7.04 16.73 8.80
CA ASP A 31 7.63 15.54 9.41
C ASP A 31 6.52 14.71 10.09
N LEU A 32 6.30 13.50 9.59
CA LEU A 32 5.49 12.50 10.28
C LEU A 32 6.39 11.76 11.26
N HIS A 33 6.34 12.16 12.52
CA HIS A 33 7.21 11.63 13.57
C HIS A 33 6.51 10.55 14.39
N LEU A 34 7.06 9.35 14.37
CA LEU A 34 6.54 8.21 15.14
C LEU A 34 7.34 8.03 16.42
N GLU A 35 6.70 8.22 17.58
CA GLU A 35 7.33 7.93 18.86
C GLU A 35 7.66 6.43 19.00
N LYS A 36 8.59 6.10 19.87
CA LYS A 36 8.90 4.71 20.20
C LYS A 36 7.66 3.95 20.66
N GLY A 37 7.39 2.79 20.04
CA GLY A 37 6.18 2.01 20.31
C GLY A 37 4.93 2.48 19.58
N ALA A 38 5.02 3.46 18.71
CA ALA A 38 3.96 3.79 17.77
C ALA A 38 3.92 2.77 16.62
N LEU A 39 2.74 2.26 16.30
CA LEU A 39 2.47 1.41 15.14
C LEU A 39 1.38 2.05 14.29
N ILE A 40 1.73 2.51 13.10
CA ILE A 40 0.75 2.82 12.05
C ILE A 40 0.42 1.53 11.32
N PHE A 41 -0.86 1.18 11.27
CA PHE A 41 -1.36 -0.02 10.61
C PHE A 41 -2.38 0.36 9.55
N PHE A 42 -2.13 -0.02 8.31
CA PHE A 42 -3.01 0.37 7.20
C PHE A 42 -4.25 -0.51 7.09
N THR A 43 -5.38 0.12 6.76
CA THR A 43 -6.66 -0.55 6.62
C THR A 43 -6.65 -1.61 5.52
N LYS A 44 -7.39 -2.69 5.76
CA LYS A 44 -7.70 -3.72 4.76
C LYS A 44 -8.85 -3.34 3.83
N ASP A 45 -9.53 -2.23 4.10
CA ASP A 45 -10.60 -1.72 3.23
C ASP A 45 -9.99 -1.09 1.97
N LYS A 46 -9.92 -1.91 0.93
CA LYS A 46 -9.29 -1.55 -0.34
C LYS A 46 -10.03 -0.45 -1.11
N LYS A 47 -11.30 -0.19 -0.78
CA LYS A 47 -12.08 0.89 -1.40
C LYS A 47 -11.56 2.29 -1.03
N GLN A 48 -10.82 2.41 0.07
CA GLN A 48 -10.21 3.67 0.48
C GLN A 48 -9.01 4.08 -0.39
N TYR A 49 -8.47 3.15 -1.20
CA TYR A 49 -7.32 3.40 -2.06
C TYR A 49 -7.79 3.76 -3.47
N LYS A 50 -7.67 5.03 -3.86
CA LYS A 50 -8.03 5.50 -5.20
C LYS A 50 -7.16 4.81 -6.26
N ILE A 51 -7.74 4.46 -7.40
CA ILE A 51 -7.01 4.01 -8.57
C ILE A 51 -6.55 5.24 -9.34
N ALA A 52 -5.26 5.33 -9.63
CA ALA A 52 -4.65 6.46 -10.32
C ALA A 52 -3.63 5.99 -11.37
N PRO A 53 -3.33 6.84 -12.37
CA PRO A 53 -2.23 6.59 -13.30
C PRO A 53 -0.92 6.36 -12.55
N SER A 54 -0.18 5.33 -12.95
CA SER A 54 1.05 4.90 -12.30
C SER A 54 1.95 4.19 -13.31
N THR A 55 3.10 3.71 -12.84
CA THR A 55 3.98 2.82 -13.58
C THR A 55 4.22 1.55 -12.78
N PHE A 56 4.48 0.46 -13.48
CA PHE A 56 4.96 -0.79 -12.90
C PHE A 56 6.10 -1.30 -13.79
N GLU A 57 7.28 -1.50 -13.20
CA GLU A 57 8.48 -1.93 -13.93
C GLU A 57 8.77 -1.08 -15.19
N GLY A 58 8.51 0.23 -15.11
CA GLY A 58 8.73 1.19 -16.20
C GLY A 58 7.59 1.30 -17.23
N LEU A 59 6.57 0.46 -17.13
CA LEU A 59 5.41 0.47 -18.04
C LEU A 59 4.24 1.26 -17.45
N ASN A 60 3.54 2.02 -18.29
CA ASN A 60 2.37 2.78 -17.87
C ASN A 60 1.19 1.86 -17.53
N THR A 61 0.53 2.14 -16.42
CA THR A 61 -0.64 1.41 -15.95
C THR A 61 -1.48 2.28 -15.02
N ARG A 62 -2.48 1.68 -14.35
CA ARG A 62 -3.14 2.25 -13.18
C ARG A 62 -2.92 1.33 -11.97
N ARG A 63 -2.78 1.93 -10.80
CA ARG A 63 -2.66 1.21 -9.52
C ARG A 63 -3.39 1.96 -8.43
N CYS A 64 -3.70 1.27 -7.35
CA CYS A 64 -4.10 1.94 -6.12
C CYS A 64 -2.99 2.89 -5.65
N VAL A 65 -3.34 4.10 -5.22
CA VAL A 65 -2.39 5.06 -4.68
C VAL A 65 -1.61 4.46 -3.52
N SER A 66 -0.33 4.81 -3.42
CA SER A 66 0.54 4.34 -2.33
C SER A 66 -0.05 4.64 -0.96
N GLN A 67 0.23 3.79 0.01
CA GLN A 67 -0.30 3.94 1.36
C GLN A 67 0.14 5.25 2.01
N ILE A 68 1.39 5.64 1.77
CA ILE A 68 1.87 7.00 2.04
C ILE A 68 2.33 7.59 0.70
N SER A 69 1.75 8.70 0.30
CA SER A 69 1.99 9.28 -1.02
C SER A 69 2.29 10.78 -0.95
N GLY A 70 2.97 11.26 -1.98
CA GLY A 70 3.21 12.69 -2.21
C GLY A 70 3.64 12.94 -3.65
N ASP A 71 3.23 14.07 -4.19
CA ASP A 71 3.64 14.51 -5.52
C ASP A 71 4.02 15.98 -5.50
N SER A 72 5.17 16.30 -6.11
CA SER A 72 5.69 17.66 -6.23
C SER A 72 5.86 18.38 -4.87
N LEU A 73 6.31 17.63 -3.85
CA LEU A 73 6.50 18.12 -2.48
C LEU A 73 7.97 18.43 -2.19
N GLU A 74 8.18 19.31 -1.22
CA GLU A 74 9.52 19.65 -0.71
C GLU A 74 9.58 19.54 0.81
N ASN A 75 10.76 19.18 1.35
CA ASN A 75 11.05 19.11 2.77
C ASN A 75 10.06 18.20 3.51
N ILE A 76 9.98 16.93 3.11
CA ILE A 76 9.14 15.94 3.74
C ILE A 76 9.98 14.94 4.53
N ALA A 77 9.50 14.55 5.70
CA ALA A 77 10.19 13.58 6.54
C ALA A 77 9.22 12.56 7.12
N ILE A 78 9.73 11.36 7.37
CA ILE A 78 9.12 10.34 8.21
C ILE A 78 10.22 9.89 9.17
N THR A 79 10.07 10.22 10.46
CA THR A 79 11.13 10.05 11.44
C THR A 79 10.66 9.34 12.71
N GLY A 80 11.60 8.96 13.56
CA GLY A 80 11.32 8.38 14.89
C GLY A 80 11.66 6.91 15.00
N GLU A 81 11.15 6.24 16.05
CA GLU A 81 11.47 4.84 16.39
C GLU A 81 10.24 3.92 16.31
N GLY A 82 9.20 4.34 15.59
CA GLY A 82 7.97 3.56 15.42
C GLY A 82 8.01 2.61 14.23
N VAL A 83 6.88 1.96 13.99
CA VAL A 83 6.68 1.00 12.90
C VAL A 83 5.54 1.44 11.99
N ILE A 84 5.73 1.31 10.69
CA ILE A 84 4.70 1.48 9.68
C ILE A 84 4.48 0.14 8.99
N ASP A 85 3.31 -0.45 9.21
CA ASP A 85 2.92 -1.75 8.65
C ASP A 85 1.86 -1.57 7.57
N GLY A 86 2.21 -1.95 6.35
CA GLY A 86 1.35 -1.84 5.18
C GLY A 86 0.21 -2.84 5.11
N ASN A 87 0.09 -3.79 6.07
CA ASN A 87 -0.93 -4.84 6.05
C ASN A 87 -0.98 -5.59 4.71
N GLY A 88 0.19 -5.84 4.13
CA GLY A 88 0.32 -6.35 2.76
C GLY A 88 -0.26 -7.75 2.55
N ASP A 89 -0.42 -8.54 3.62
CA ASP A 89 -0.93 -9.91 3.53
C ASP A 89 -2.35 -9.97 2.95
N VAL A 90 -3.17 -8.93 3.18
CA VAL A 90 -4.53 -8.86 2.63
C VAL A 90 -4.56 -8.56 1.14
N TRP A 91 -3.42 -8.18 0.57
CA TRP A 91 -3.27 -7.80 -0.84
C TRP A 91 -2.59 -8.86 -1.69
N ARG A 92 -1.78 -9.74 -1.09
CA ARG A 92 -0.87 -10.61 -1.82
C ARG A 92 -1.46 -11.98 -2.07
N ALA A 93 -1.31 -12.49 -3.28
CA ALA A 93 -1.52 -13.90 -3.59
C ALA A 93 -0.37 -14.74 -3.04
N VAL A 94 -0.67 -15.98 -2.65
CA VAL A 94 0.30 -16.89 -2.01
C VAL A 94 0.34 -18.23 -2.75
N LYS A 95 1.55 -18.67 -3.13
CA LYS A 95 1.74 -20.00 -3.71
C LYS A 95 1.82 -21.04 -2.59
N LYS A 96 1.06 -22.12 -2.69
CA LYS A 96 0.98 -23.21 -1.69
C LYS A 96 2.37 -23.74 -1.30
N ARG A 97 3.27 -23.90 -2.27
CA ARG A 97 4.64 -24.38 -2.04
C ARG A 97 5.52 -23.47 -1.14
N LYS A 98 5.07 -22.23 -0.89
CA LYS A 98 5.77 -21.24 -0.05
C LYS A 98 5.26 -21.21 1.40
N MET A 99 4.32 -22.09 1.76
CA MET A 99 3.73 -22.15 3.09
C MET A 99 3.79 -23.56 3.68
N ALA A 100 3.88 -23.64 5.00
CA ALA A 100 3.67 -24.89 5.69
C ALA A 100 2.22 -25.37 5.52
N PRO A 101 1.95 -26.70 5.48
CA PRO A 101 0.60 -27.23 5.27
C PRO A 101 -0.44 -26.69 6.27
N TYR A 102 -0.06 -26.54 7.52
CA TYR A 102 -0.93 -25.97 8.54
C TYR A 102 -1.34 -24.52 8.25
N GLU A 103 -0.36 -23.68 7.88
CA GLU A 103 -0.61 -22.27 7.55
C GLU A 103 -1.45 -22.13 6.29
N TRP A 104 -1.18 -22.95 5.27
CA TRP A 104 -1.99 -23.01 4.07
C TRP A 104 -3.45 -23.33 4.38
N ASN A 105 -3.70 -24.35 5.17
CA ASN A 105 -5.06 -24.73 5.55
C ASN A 105 -5.76 -23.62 6.34
N LYS A 106 -5.03 -22.92 7.22
CA LYS A 106 -5.53 -21.77 7.95
C LYS A 106 -5.87 -20.59 7.03
N LEU A 107 -5.02 -20.32 6.03
CA LEU A 107 -5.25 -19.25 5.05
C LEU A 107 -6.51 -19.53 4.21
N VAL A 108 -6.63 -20.74 3.66
CA VAL A 108 -7.78 -21.14 2.85
C VAL A 108 -9.10 -21.07 3.65
N LYS A 109 -9.08 -21.44 4.92
CA LYS A 109 -10.27 -21.35 5.81
C LYS A 109 -10.71 -19.90 6.07
N LYS A 110 -9.83 -18.91 5.91
CA LYS A 110 -10.20 -17.48 6.06
C LYS A 110 -10.97 -16.92 4.88
N GLY A 111 -11.11 -17.70 3.80
CA GLY A 111 -11.73 -17.26 2.55
C GLY A 111 -10.70 -17.08 1.43
N GLY A 112 -11.09 -16.32 0.39
CA GLY A 112 -10.31 -16.20 -0.84
C GLY A 112 -10.57 -17.33 -1.81
N ILE A 113 -9.74 -17.43 -2.86
CA ILE A 113 -9.91 -18.36 -3.97
C ILE A 113 -8.63 -19.15 -4.15
N VAL A 114 -8.76 -20.46 -4.36
CA VAL A 114 -7.63 -21.33 -4.69
C VAL A 114 -7.74 -21.77 -6.15
N GLU A 115 -6.76 -21.44 -6.96
CA GLU A 115 -6.64 -21.88 -8.35
C GLU A 115 -5.18 -22.26 -8.64
N ASN A 116 -4.91 -23.41 -9.23
CA ASN A 116 -3.58 -23.89 -9.61
C ASN A 116 -2.53 -23.83 -8.47
N ASP A 117 -2.87 -24.34 -7.28
CA ASP A 117 -2.02 -24.31 -6.08
C ASP A 117 -1.58 -22.89 -5.65
N GLN A 118 -2.35 -21.89 -6.01
CA GLN A 118 -2.18 -20.51 -5.56
C GLN A 118 -3.47 -20.02 -4.91
N TRP A 119 -3.33 -19.35 -3.77
CA TRP A 119 -4.40 -18.64 -3.09
C TRP A 119 -4.42 -17.18 -3.53
N TYR A 120 -5.60 -16.67 -3.79
CA TYR A 120 -5.86 -15.28 -4.16
C TYR A 120 -6.81 -14.64 -3.14
N PRO A 121 -6.58 -13.38 -2.75
CA PRO A 121 -7.38 -12.75 -1.70
C PRO A 121 -8.84 -12.48 -2.11
N SER A 122 -9.15 -12.40 -3.41
CA SER A 122 -10.51 -12.13 -3.90
C SER A 122 -10.67 -12.44 -5.39
N GLU A 123 -11.93 -12.48 -5.86
CA GLU A 123 -12.28 -12.55 -7.29
C GLU A 123 -11.71 -11.36 -8.07
N SER A 124 -11.76 -10.16 -7.51
CA SER A 124 -11.18 -8.95 -8.09
C SER A 124 -9.68 -9.11 -8.37
N TYR A 125 -8.93 -9.74 -7.45
CA TYR A 125 -7.52 -10.03 -7.66
C TYR A 125 -7.31 -11.03 -8.80
N LEU A 126 -8.04 -12.14 -8.79
CA LEU A 126 -7.93 -13.19 -9.79
C LEU A 126 -8.30 -12.69 -11.19
N ALA A 127 -9.35 -11.88 -11.30
CA ALA A 127 -9.74 -11.24 -12.56
C ALA A 127 -8.61 -10.35 -13.11
N GLY A 128 -8.01 -9.52 -12.28
CA GLY A 128 -6.87 -8.68 -12.67
C GLY A 128 -5.65 -9.49 -13.09
N LYS A 129 -5.36 -10.59 -12.39
CA LYS A 129 -4.27 -11.50 -12.76
C LYS A 129 -4.49 -12.12 -14.15
N LYS A 130 -5.71 -12.53 -14.47
CA LYS A 130 -6.06 -13.08 -15.79
C LYS A 130 -5.93 -12.05 -16.91
N LEU A 131 -6.29 -10.78 -16.66
CA LEU A 131 -6.14 -9.69 -17.62
C LEU A 131 -4.68 -9.24 -17.82
N ALA A 132 -3.85 -9.44 -16.81
CA ALA A 132 -2.45 -9.03 -16.85
C ALA A 132 -1.52 -10.07 -17.49
N GLU A 133 -2.01 -11.29 -17.68
CA GLU A 133 -1.21 -12.42 -18.17
C GLU A 133 0.13 -12.54 -17.41
N ASP A 134 1.25 -12.55 -18.13
CA ASP A 134 2.59 -12.71 -17.55
C ASP A 134 3.25 -11.38 -17.13
N GLN A 135 2.75 -10.24 -17.63
CA GLN A 135 3.40 -8.94 -17.45
C GLN A 135 2.98 -8.19 -16.17
N ASN A 136 2.02 -8.70 -15.40
CA ASN A 136 1.43 -8.02 -14.22
C ASN A 136 0.84 -6.62 -14.52
N ILE A 137 0.61 -6.29 -15.77
CA ILE A 137 -0.01 -5.06 -16.24
C ILE A 137 -1.30 -5.41 -16.97
N PRO A 138 -2.47 -5.15 -16.37
CA PRO A 138 -3.73 -5.45 -17.01
C PRO A 138 -3.94 -4.62 -18.29
N ILE A 139 -4.38 -5.27 -19.35
CA ILE A 139 -4.86 -4.61 -20.56
C ILE A 139 -6.34 -4.34 -20.37
N VAL A 140 -6.71 -3.07 -20.27
CA VAL A 140 -8.06 -2.63 -19.91
C VAL A 140 -8.54 -1.54 -20.83
N ASP A 141 -9.71 -1.76 -21.41
CA ASP A 141 -10.29 -0.87 -22.42
C ASP A 141 -11.23 0.21 -21.84
N ASN A 142 -11.67 0.05 -20.57
CA ASN A 142 -12.63 0.98 -19.96
C ASN A 142 -12.42 1.15 -18.45
N ASP A 143 -12.93 2.25 -17.92
CA ASP A 143 -12.74 2.64 -16.52
C ASP A 143 -13.43 1.70 -15.52
N SER A 144 -14.57 1.11 -15.87
CA SER A 144 -15.27 0.19 -14.97
C SER A 144 -14.49 -1.10 -14.71
N THR A 145 -13.72 -1.55 -15.69
CA THR A 145 -12.87 -2.74 -15.53
C THR A 145 -11.77 -2.51 -14.51
N TRP A 146 -11.18 -1.31 -14.44
CA TRP A 146 -10.18 -0.97 -13.42
C TRP A 146 -10.74 -1.13 -12.00
N GLU A 147 -11.96 -0.70 -11.75
CA GLU A 147 -12.62 -0.89 -10.45
C GLU A 147 -12.85 -2.36 -10.12
N ASN A 148 -13.25 -3.16 -11.10
CA ASN A 148 -13.51 -4.59 -10.93
C ASN A 148 -12.24 -5.39 -10.58
N ILE A 149 -11.06 -4.91 -10.96
CA ILE A 149 -9.77 -5.55 -10.68
C ILE A 149 -8.95 -4.82 -9.60
N ARG A 150 -9.57 -3.95 -8.82
CA ARG A 150 -8.93 -3.10 -7.81
C ARG A 150 -7.93 -3.86 -6.93
N ASP A 151 -8.28 -5.03 -6.48
CA ASP A 151 -7.48 -5.81 -5.54
C ASP A 151 -6.15 -6.31 -6.15
N PHE A 152 -6.10 -6.44 -7.47
CA PHE A 152 -4.87 -6.76 -8.21
C PHE A 152 -3.94 -5.53 -8.31
N LEU A 153 -4.49 -4.33 -8.32
CA LEU A 153 -3.76 -3.06 -8.47
C LEU A 153 -3.10 -2.62 -7.16
N ARG A 154 -2.40 -3.51 -6.51
CA ARG A 154 -1.81 -3.33 -5.17
C ARG A 154 -1.02 -2.04 -5.03
N PRO A 155 -1.22 -1.24 -3.96
CA PRO A 155 -0.39 -0.07 -3.69
C PRO A 155 1.03 -0.47 -3.27
N THR A 156 1.97 0.45 -3.40
CA THR A 156 3.23 0.40 -2.66
C THR A 156 3.06 1.04 -1.29
N LEU A 157 3.96 0.76 -0.35
CA LEU A 157 3.91 1.38 0.98
C LEU A 157 4.23 2.88 0.91
N LEU A 158 5.28 3.24 0.18
CA LEU A 158 5.67 4.63 -0.06
C LEU A 158 5.68 4.92 -1.56
N GLY A 159 5.15 6.09 -1.94
CA GLY A 159 5.19 6.58 -3.31
C GLY A 159 5.32 8.10 -3.36
N PHE A 160 6.56 8.57 -3.55
CA PHE A 160 6.86 10.00 -3.73
C PHE A 160 7.29 10.25 -5.17
N LYS A 161 6.61 11.19 -5.84
CA LYS A 161 6.90 11.62 -7.22
C LYS A 161 7.32 13.09 -7.21
N ASN A 162 8.33 13.43 -8.00
CA ASN A 162 8.78 14.82 -8.18
C ASN A 162 9.07 15.56 -6.86
N CYS A 163 9.41 14.82 -5.80
CA CYS A 163 9.66 15.38 -4.47
C CYS A 163 11.13 15.71 -4.25
N LYS A 164 11.40 16.70 -3.41
CA LYS A 164 12.75 17.13 -3.04
C LYS A 164 12.92 17.11 -1.52
N ASN A 165 14.17 16.88 -1.05
CA ASN A 165 14.54 16.88 0.36
C ASN A 165 13.65 15.91 1.17
N ILE A 166 13.82 14.62 0.90
CA ILE A 166 13.10 13.56 1.58
C ILE A 166 14.01 12.95 2.65
N VAL A 167 13.52 12.86 3.88
CA VAL A 167 14.20 12.20 5.00
C VAL A 167 13.35 11.04 5.49
N LEU A 168 13.96 9.85 5.55
CA LEU A 168 13.40 8.66 6.20
C LEU A 168 14.41 8.20 7.23
N ASP A 169 14.11 8.36 8.52
CA ASP A 169 15.07 8.11 9.59
C ASP A 169 14.45 7.41 10.79
N GLY A 170 15.04 6.29 11.18
CA GLY A 170 14.72 5.51 12.38
C GLY A 170 13.47 4.64 12.30
N VAL A 171 12.50 4.94 11.43
CA VAL A 171 11.24 4.23 11.32
C VAL A 171 11.41 2.88 10.60
N MET A 172 10.79 1.84 11.12
CA MET A 172 10.70 0.54 10.46
C MET A 172 9.50 0.50 9.50
N PHE A 173 9.77 0.25 8.23
CA PHE A 173 8.74 0.02 7.21
C PHE A 173 8.64 -1.47 6.92
N GLN A 174 7.44 -2.03 7.05
CA GLN A 174 7.24 -3.46 6.86
C GLN A 174 5.93 -3.78 6.15
N ASN A 175 5.85 -5.02 5.65
CA ASN A 175 4.64 -5.65 5.14
C ASN A 175 3.92 -4.83 4.04
N SER A 176 4.71 -4.30 3.07
CA SER A 176 4.14 -3.59 1.92
C SER A 176 3.22 -4.48 1.08
N PRO A 177 2.09 -3.98 0.55
CA PRO A 177 1.25 -4.71 -0.41
C PRO A 177 1.98 -5.08 -1.70
N SER A 178 2.87 -4.20 -2.16
CA SER A 178 3.73 -4.38 -3.33
C SER A 178 5.09 -3.72 -3.08
N TRP A 179 6.13 -4.16 -3.76
CA TRP A 179 7.46 -3.54 -3.80
C TRP A 179 7.76 -3.00 -5.18
#